data_f2314972ed3e0870673660e5c9149ef7
#
_entry.id   f2314972ed3e0870673660e5c9149ef7
#
_cell.length_a   1.000
_cell.length_b   1.000
_cell.length_c   1.000
_cell.angle_alpha   90.00
_cell.angle_beta   90.00
_cell.angle_gamma   90.00
#
_symmetry.space_group_name_H-M   'P 1'
#
loop_
_entity.id
_entity.type
_entity.pdbx_description
1 polymer ?
#
loop_
_entity_poly.entity_id
_entity_poly.type
_entity_poly.pdbx_seq_one_letter_code
_entity_poly.pdbx_strand_id
1 'polypeptide(L)'
;MNASRIDPLRRQYELIHALFEYHLERLEPGDLRWEPAPLCWTVRRSADGTWAPDWSDTEPDPVPVPTIAWLGWHIGWWWGVTVDHLRGRPPRAREEITWPGDEAAVEWLRGLCAEWSAVLDDLDGTDLDAEAPFPWPEGSGFTVLDTVGWVNSELMKNVAEIGQLRLLRAASR
;
A
#
# COMPACT_ATOMS: atom_id res chain seq x y z
N MET A 1 -33.60 2.58 -5.85
CA MET A 1 -32.47 1.78 -5.37
C MET A 1 -31.67 2.67 -4.41
N ASN A 2 -31.65 2.34 -3.11
CA ASN A 2 -30.76 3.05 -2.19
C ASN A 2 -29.33 2.65 -2.54
N ALA A 3 -28.51 3.63 -2.95
CA ALA A 3 -27.08 3.42 -3.13
C ALA A 3 -26.48 2.94 -1.80
N SER A 4 -25.69 1.87 -1.86
CA SER A 4 -24.97 1.41 -0.66
C SER A 4 -23.98 2.49 -0.21
N ARG A 5 -23.81 2.64 1.11
CA ARG A 5 -22.87 3.63 1.68
C ARG A 5 -21.43 3.43 1.21
N ILE A 6 -21.08 2.21 0.83
CA ILE A 6 -19.75 1.87 0.30
C ILE A 6 -19.56 2.26 -1.18
N ASP A 7 -20.64 2.44 -1.96
CA ASP A 7 -20.52 2.68 -3.40
C ASP A 7 -19.67 3.89 -3.78
N PRO A 8 -19.70 5.05 -3.06
CA PRO A 8 -18.80 6.16 -3.34
C PRO A 8 -17.33 5.79 -3.10
N LEU A 9 -17.04 5.01 -2.05
CA LEU A 9 -15.67 4.58 -1.72
C LEU A 9 -15.16 3.53 -2.71
N ARG A 10 -16.02 2.64 -3.21
CA ARG A 10 -15.67 1.70 -4.31
C ARG A 10 -15.29 2.47 -5.58
N ARG A 11 -16.10 3.44 -6.00
CA ARG A 11 -15.76 4.27 -7.16
C ARG A 11 -14.49 5.08 -6.97
N GLN A 12 -14.23 5.57 -5.76
CA GLN A 12 -12.98 6.24 -5.44
C GLN A 12 -11.80 5.28 -5.56
N TYR A 13 -11.92 4.07 -5.02
CA TYR A 13 -10.91 3.02 -5.17
C TYR A 13 -10.65 2.67 -6.63
N GLU A 14 -11.69 2.52 -7.45
CA GLU A 14 -11.54 2.23 -8.89
C GLU A 14 -10.70 3.30 -9.62
N LEU A 15 -10.90 4.58 -9.27
CA LEU A 15 -10.09 5.68 -9.83
C LEU A 15 -8.63 5.60 -9.36
N ILE A 16 -8.40 5.29 -8.09
CA ILE A 16 -7.06 5.14 -7.52
C ILE A 16 -6.35 3.93 -8.16
N HIS A 17 -7.05 2.81 -8.28
CA HIS A 17 -6.55 1.59 -8.91
C HIS A 17 -6.17 1.83 -10.38
N ALA A 18 -7.02 2.54 -11.14
CA ALA A 18 -6.71 2.89 -12.52
C ALA A 18 -5.44 3.77 -12.62
N LEU A 19 -5.25 4.73 -11.71
CA LEU A 19 -4.03 5.53 -11.64
C LEU A 19 -2.82 4.69 -11.24
N PHE A 20 -2.98 3.79 -10.29
CA PHE A 20 -1.92 2.88 -9.86
C PHE A 20 -1.46 2.00 -11.03
N GLU A 21 -2.39 1.35 -11.73
CA GLU A 21 -2.10 0.52 -12.89
C GLU A 21 -1.41 1.33 -14.01
N TYR A 22 -1.87 2.56 -14.25
CA TYR A 22 -1.21 3.48 -15.18
C TYR A 22 0.28 3.69 -14.87
N HIS A 23 0.64 3.79 -13.58
CA HIS A 23 2.04 3.94 -13.18
C HIS A 23 2.79 2.61 -13.24
N LEU A 24 2.19 1.50 -12.78
CA LEU A 24 2.83 0.17 -12.79
C LEU A 24 3.20 -0.29 -14.21
N GLU A 25 2.30 -0.09 -15.18
CA GLU A 25 2.55 -0.43 -16.59
C GLU A 25 3.73 0.33 -17.22
N ARG A 26 4.11 1.45 -16.65
CA ARG A 26 5.14 2.36 -17.18
C ARG A 26 6.44 2.35 -16.38
N LEU A 27 6.57 1.44 -15.43
CA LEU A 27 7.83 1.22 -14.75
C LEU A 27 8.81 0.54 -15.70
N GLU A 28 10.04 1.07 -15.72
CA GLU A 28 11.14 0.52 -16.48
C GLU A 28 12.14 -0.21 -15.56
N PRO A 29 12.95 -1.11 -16.09
CA PRO A 29 14.00 -1.76 -15.29
C PRO A 29 14.88 -0.73 -14.56
N GLY A 30 15.02 -0.94 -13.25
CA GLY A 30 15.80 -0.06 -12.38
C GLY A 30 15.06 1.15 -11.82
N ASP A 31 13.79 1.40 -12.20
CA ASP A 31 12.98 2.47 -11.59
C ASP A 31 12.65 2.17 -10.14
N LEU A 32 12.37 0.92 -9.82
CA LEU A 32 11.91 0.50 -8.49
C LEU A 32 12.90 0.89 -7.37
N ARG A 33 14.18 0.68 -7.57
CA ARG A 33 15.22 0.94 -6.57
C ARG A 33 16.08 2.17 -6.90
N TRP A 34 15.62 3.02 -7.81
CA TRP A 34 16.30 4.29 -8.06
C TRP A 34 16.22 5.19 -6.82
N GLU A 35 17.38 5.63 -6.35
CA GLU A 35 17.52 6.52 -5.20
C GLU A 35 17.48 7.98 -5.67
N PRO A 36 16.40 8.73 -5.36
CA PRO A 36 16.21 10.11 -5.81
C PRO A 36 17.06 11.12 -5.04
N ALA A 37 17.64 10.73 -3.91
CA ALA A 37 18.43 11.58 -3.03
C ALA A 37 19.58 10.77 -2.37
N PRO A 38 20.61 11.45 -1.81
CA PRO A 38 21.71 10.77 -1.09
C PRO A 38 21.24 10.02 0.16
N LEU A 39 20.15 10.44 0.79
CA LEU A 39 19.54 9.78 1.93
C LEU A 39 18.18 9.20 1.50
N CYS A 40 18.13 7.88 1.36
CA CYS A 40 16.95 7.16 0.89
C CYS A 40 16.61 5.97 1.76
N TRP A 41 15.32 5.66 1.83
CA TRP A 41 14.81 4.36 2.22
C TRP A 41 14.53 3.51 0.98
N THR A 42 15.06 2.30 0.97
CA THR A 42 14.85 1.33 -0.11
C THR A 42 14.70 -0.09 0.45
N VAL A 43 14.49 -1.06 -0.42
CA VAL A 43 14.58 -2.48 -0.06
C VAL A 43 15.96 -3.00 -0.42
N ARG A 44 16.58 -3.76 0.50
CA ARG A 44 17.94 -4.29 0.33
C ARG A 44 17.94 -5.80 0.41
N ARG A 45 18.79 -6.42 -0.39
CA ARG A 45 18.97 -7.86 -0.34
C ARG A 45 19.97 -8.22 0.76
N SER A 46 19.51 -9.03 1.71
CA SER A 46 20.32 -9.56 2.80
C SER A 46 21.28 -10.65 2.31
N ALA A 47 22.26 -11.03 3.15
CA ALA A 47 23.25 -12.05 2.79
C ALA A 47 22.65 -13.45 2.53
N ASP A 48 21.50 -13.74 3.14
CA ASP A 48 20.72 -14.97 2.93
C ASP A 48 19.85 -14.95 1.67
N GLY A 49 19.85 -13.82 0.95
CA GLY A 49 19.10 -13.62 -0.28
C GLY A 49 17.69 -13.08 -0.09
N THR A 50 17.22 -12.87 1.13
CA THR A 50 15.93 -12.24 1.42
C THR A 50 15.97 -10.73 1.17
N TRP A 51 14.81 -10.13 0.90
CA TRP A 51 14.69 -8.69 0.75
C TRP A 51 14.08 -8.08 2.02
N ALA A 52 14.74 -7.08 2.57
CA ALA A 52 14.29 -6.32 3.73
C ALA A 52 14.23 -4.82 3.42
N PRO A 53 13.22 -4.09 3.93
CA PRO A 53 13.16 -2.64 3.81
C PRO A 53 14.15 -1.97 4.77
N ASP A 54 14.65 -0.80 4.40
CA ASP A 54 15.19 0.13 5.37
C ASP A 54 14.06 0.58 6.29
N TRP A 55 14.32 0.60 7.61
CA TRP A 55 13.31 0.94 8.60
C TRP A 55 13.92 1.55 9.86
N SER A 56 13.16 2.39 10.52
CA SER A 56 13.45 2.89 11.87
C SER A 56 12.15 3.00 12.65
N ASP A 57 12.13 2.56 13.90
CA ASP A 57 10.95 2.66 14.78
C ASP A 57 10.69 4.11 15.21
N THR A 58 11.70 4.97 15.12
CA THR A 58 11.56 6.41 15.31
C THR A 58 11.89 7.10 13.99
N GLU A 59 11.02 8.00 13.56
CA GLU A 59 11.25 8.77 12.33
C GLU A 59 12.58 9.54 12.45
N PRO A 60 13.54 9.30 11.54
CA PRO A 60 14.82 9.99 11.57
C PRO A 60 14.70 11.45 11.12
N ASP A 61 15.63 12.28 11.55
CA ASP A 61 15.78 13.66 11.10
C ASP A 61 17.19 13.86 10.50
N PRO A 62 17.30 14.14 9.19
CA PRO A 62 16.24 14.31 8.20
C PRO A 62 15.57 12.99 7.81
N VAL A 63 14.29 13.06 7.41
CA VAL A 63 13.54 11.91 6.92
C VAL A 63 14.10 11.46 5.57
N PRO A 64 14.45 10.17 5.39
CA PRO A 64 14.92 9.64 4.11
C PRO A 64 13.82 9.66 3.04
N VAL A 65 14.19 9.95 1.80
CA VAL A 65 13.26 9.89 0.67
C VAL A 65 13.03 8.42 0.28
N PRO A 66 11.78 7.94 0.21
CA PRO A 66 11.53 6.54 -0.17
C PRO A 66 11.79 6.30 -1.66
N THR A 67 12.26 5.11 -2.00
CA THR A 67 12.25 4.60 -3.37
C THR A 67 10.88 4.00 -3.72
N ILE A 68 10.59 3.78 -5.00
CA ILE A 68 9.36 3.10 -5.43
C ILE A 68 9.25 1.69 -4.82
N ALA A 69 10.37 0.96 -4.72
CA ALA A 69 10.39 -0.36 -4.12
C ALA A 69 10.04 -0.32 -2.62
N TRP A 70 10.52 0.68 -1.87
CA TRP A 70 10.15 0.86 -0.48
C TRP A 70 8.67 1.20 -0.33
N LEU A 71 8.14 2.10 -1.18
CA LEU A 71 6.70 2.43 -1.20
C LEU A 71 5.85 1.21 -1.53
N GLY A 72 6.26 0.38 -2.49
CA GLY A 72 5.57 -0.87 -2.82
C GLY A 72 5.56 -1.85 -1.65
N TRP A 73 6.71 -2.05 -0.97
CA TRP A 73 6.78 -2.85 0.25
C TRP A 73 5.88 -2.27 1.36
N HIS A 74 5.92 -0.94 1.56
CA HIS A 74 5.11 -0.24 2.55
C HIS A 74 3.61 -0.43 2.29
N ILE A 75 3.17 -0.31 1.03
CA ILE A 75 1.80 -0.65 0.61
C ILE A 75 1.47 -2.09 1.00
N GLY A 76 2.34 -3.04 0.66
CA GLY A 76 2.14 -4.46 0.98
C GLY A 76 2.00 -4.73 2.47
N TRP A 77 2.73 -4.00 3.29
CA TRP A 77 2.64 -4.12 4.73
C TRP A 77 1.29 -3.60 5.26
N TRP A 78 1.05 -2.28 5.20
CA TRP A 78 -0.14 -1.72 5.85
C TRP A 78 -1.45 -2.24 5.21
N TRP A 79 -1.45 -2.44 3.89
CA TRP A 79 -2.63 -2.93 3.19
C TRP A 79 -2.89 -4.41 3.47
N GLY A 80 -1.84 -5.25 3.45
CA GLY A 80 -1.94 -6.65 3.80
C GLY A 80 -2.42 -6.87 5.24
N VAL A 81 -1.92 -6.08 6.20
CA VAL A 81 -2.38 -6.08 7.60
C VAL A 81 -3.85 -5.69 7.70
N THR A 82 -4.27 -4.65 6.96
CA THR A 82 -5.69 -4.24 6.91
C THR A 82 -6.59 -5.36 6.40
N VAL A 83 -6.18 -6.02 5.33
CA VAL A 83 -6.92 -7.16 4.77
C VAL A 83 -7.00 -8.32 5.77
N ASP A 84 -5.90 -8.64 6.45
CA ASP A 84 -5.90 -9.69 7.48
C ASP A 84 -6.93 -9.40 8.58
N HIS A 85 -6.97 -8.17 9.08
CA HIS A 85 -7.94 -7.74 10.07
C HIS A 85 -9.38 -7.88 9.57
N LEU A 86 -9.69 -7.36 8.37
CA LEU A 86 -11.05 -7.39 7.82
C LEU A 86 -11.51 -8.82 7.46
N ARG A 87 -10.57 -9.73 7.20
CA ARG A 87 -10.85 -11.16 6.96
C ARG A 87 -10.85 -12.01 8.25
N GLY A 88 -10.65 -11.41 9.42
CA GLY A 88 -10.56 -12.12 10.69
C GLY A 88 -9.35 -13.07 10.77
N ARG A 89 -8.29 -12.81 10.01
CA ARG A 89 -7.02 -13.55 10.06
C ARG A 89 -6.10 -12.93 11.11
N PRO A 90 -5.19 -13.70 11.75
CA PRO A 90 -4.11 -13.11 12.52
C PRO A 90 -3.30 -12.13 11.64
N PRO A 91 -3.16 -10.85 12.06
CA PRO A 91 -2.45 -9.88 11.25
C PRO A 91 -0.95 -10.23 11.19
N ARG A 92 -0.37 -10.13 10.00
CA ARG A 92 1.06 -10.35 9.77
C ARG A 92 1.89 -9.29 10.47
N ALA A 93 3.00 -9.69 11.09
CA ALA A 93 3.99 -8.75 11.57
C ALA A 93 4.71 -8.07 10.38
N ARG A 94 5.21 -6.86 10.59
CA ARG A 94 5.96 -6.11 9.56
C ARG A 94 7.12 -6.93 8.99
N GLU A 95 7.82 -7.66 9.85
CA GLU A 95 9.00 -8.47 9.52
C GLU A 95 8.65 -9.68 8.65
N GLU A 96 7.39 -10.09 8.62
CA GLU A 96 6.89 -11.18 7.77
C GLU A 96 6.55 -10.72 6.35
N ILE A 97 6.51 -9.39 6.11
CA ILE A 97 6.24 -8.83 4.79
C ILE A 97 7.56 -8.73 4.02
N THR A 98 7.77 -9.70 3.15
CA THR A 98 8.98 -9.77 2.32
C THR A 98 8.73 -9.13 0.95
N TRP A 99 9.65 -8.26 0.51
CA TRP A 99 9.64 -7.78 -0.87
C TRP A 99 9.92 -8.94 -1.83
N PRO A 100 9.11 -9.13 -2.88
CA PRO A 100 9.24 -10.31 -3.75
C PRO A 100 10.41 -10.21 -4.74
N GLY A 101 11.11 -9.09 -4.77
CA GLY A 101 12.10 -8.75 -5.79
C GLY A 101 11.49 -7.96 -6.95
N ASP A 102 12.34 -7.23 -7.66
CA ASP A 102 11.90 -6.27 -8.67
C ASP A 102 11.09 -6.91 -9.80
N GLU A 103 11.44 -8.12 -10.21
CA GLU A 103 10.77 -8.84 -11.31
C GLU A 103 9.33 -9.26 -10.95
N ALA A 104 9.07 -9.58 -9.69
CA ALA A 104 7.76 -10.03 -9.21
C ALA A 104 6.93 -8.89 -8.58
N ALA A 105 7.51 -7.71 -8.38
CA ALA A 105 6.90 -6.63 -7.61
C ALA A 105 5.57 -6.16 -8.18
N VAL A 106 5.48 -5.96 -9.49
CA VAL A 106 4.25 -5.47 -10.14
C VAL A 106 3.10 -6.45 -9.98
N GLU A 107 3.35 -7.74 -10.21
CA GLU A 107 2.33 -8.79 -10.06
C GLU A 107 1.92 -8.97 -8.58
N TRP A 108 2.85 -8.82 -7.66
CA TRP A 108 2.56 -8.85 -6.24
C TRP A 108 1.64 -7.68 -5.82
N LEU A 109 1.90 -6.46 -6.29
CA LEU A 109 1.06 -5.29 -6.04
C LEU A 109 -0.33 -5.46 -6.67
N ARG A 110 -0.43 -6.03 -7.88
CA ARG A 110 -1.71 -6.38 -8.51
C ARG A 110 -2.49 -7.42 -7.71
N GLY A 111 -1.79 -8.39 -7.10
CA GLY A 111 -2.39 -9.35 -6.19
C GLY A 111 -3.06 -8.69 -4.99
N LEU A 112 -2.43 -7.67 -4.39
CA LEU A 112 -3.01 -6.88 -3.29
C LEU A 112 -4.26 -6.12 -3.75
N CYS A 113 -4.24 -5.54 -4.95
CA CYS A 113 -5.41 -4.88 -5.54
C CYS A 113 -6.58 -5.85 -5.70
N ALA A 114 -6.32 -7.05 -6.21
CA ALA A 114 -7.35 -8.08 -6.39
C ALA A 114 -7.92 -8.57 -5.05
N GLU A 115 -7.06 -8.76 -4.05
CA GLU A 115 -7.49 -9.17 -2.71
C GLU A 115 -8.36 -8.09 -2.04
N TRP A 116 -7.98 -6.82 -2.19
CA TRP A 116 -8.79 -5.70 -1.68
C TRP A 116 -10.13 -5.57 -2.38
N SER A 117 -10.17 -5.71 -3.70
CA SER A 117 -11.43 -5.72 -4.45
C SER A 117 -12.39 -6.78 -3.91
N ALA A 118 -11.88 -7.99 -3.65
CA ALA A 118 -12.66 -9.07 -3.06
C ALA A 118 -13.15 -8.74 -1.63
N VAL A 119 -12.34 -8.02 -0.82
CA VAL A 119 -12.79 -7.52 0.49
C VAL A 119 -13.95 -6.56 0.32
N LEU A 120 -13.83 -5.58 -0.58
CA LEU A 120 -14.89 -4.59 -0.82
C LEU A 120 -16.20 -5.25 -1.31
N ASP A 121 -16.11 -6.30 -2.12
CA ASP A 121 -17.28 -7.01 -2.65
C ASP A 121 -18.02 -7.79 -1.56
N ASP A 122 -17.30 -8.30 -0.56
CA ASP A 122 -17.88 -9.09 0.52
C ASP A 122 -18.46 -8.23 1.66
N LEU A 123 -18.07 -6.95 1.81
CA LEU A 123 -18.56 -6.07 2.88
C LEU A 123 -20.04 -5.71 2.68
N ASP A 124 -20.86 -5.95 3.69
CA ASP A 124 -22.26 -5.56 3.75
C ASP A 124 -22.51 -4.37 4.70
N GLY A 125 -23.77 -3.94 4.81
CA GLY A 125 -24.14 -2.79 5.64
C GLY A 125 -23.86 -2.99 7.15
N THR A 126 -23.91 -4.24 7.63
CA THR A 126 -23.63 -4.56 9.04
C THR A 126 -22.14 -4.52 9.31
N ASP A 127 -21.35 -5.06 8.38
CA ASP A 127 -19.88 -5.01 8.46
C ASP A 127 -19.37 -3.57 8.52
N LEU A 128 -19.97 -2.68 7.72
CA LEU A 128 -19.54 -1.27 7.65
C LEU A 128 -19.73 -0.51 8.97
N ASP A 129 -20.67 -0.93 9.81
CA ASP A 129 -20.93 -0.31 11.11
C ASP A 129 -20.15 -0.96 12.27
N ALA A 130 -19.45 -2.06 12.02
CA ALA A 130 -18.59 -2.68 13.00
C ALA A 130 -17.43 -1.76 13.37
N GLU A 131 -16.93 -1.89 14.60
CA GLU A 131 -15.75 -1.14 15.03
C GLU A 131 -14.55 -1.48 14.14
N ALA A 132 -13.77 -0.45 13.77
CA ALA A 132 -12.59 -0.61 12.95
C ALA A 132 -11.50 -1.41 13.67
N PRO A 133 -11.08 -2.57 13.15
CA PRO A 133 -10.05 -3.38 13.79
C PRO A 133 -8.63 -2.82 13.58
N PHE A 134 -8.48 -1.90 12.63
CA PHE A 134 -7.22 -1.27 12.21
C PHE A 134 -7.53 -0.04 11.32
N PRO A 135 -6.71 1.04 11.30
CA PRO A 135 -5.43 1.23 12.01
C PRO A 135 -5.54 1.87 13.39
N TRP A 136 -6.74 2.17 13.85
CA TRP A 136 -6.95 2.89 15.12
C TRP A 136 -7.03 1.91 16.30
N PRO A 137 -6.76 2.39 17.54
CA PRO A 137 -6.89 1.57 18.72
C PRO A 137 -8.37 1.24 18.99
N GLU A 138 -8.60 0.13 19.69
CA GLU A 138 -9.92 -0.26 20.19
C GLU A 138 -10.56 0.88 21.00
N GLY A 139 -11.87 1.05 20.84
CA GLY A 139 -12.63 2.13 21.47
C GLY A 139 -12.44 3.50 20.83
N SER A 140 -11.81 3.61 19.68
CA SER A 140 -11.59 4.89 18.96
C SER A 140 -12.87 5.50 18.40
N GLY A 141 -13.94 4.71 18.24
CA GLY A 141 -15.20 5.11 17.62
C GLY A 141 -15.19 5.11 16.09
N PHE A 142 -14.09 4.75 15.45
CA PHE A 142 -14.04 4.55 14.00
C PHE A 142 -14.65 3.19 13.62
N THR A 143 -15.18 3.14 12.39
CA THR A 143 -15.87 1.97 11.84
C THR A 143 -15.10 1.35 10.67
N VAL A 144 -15.49 0.17 10.22
CA VAL A 144 -14.95 -0.45 8.99
C VAL A 144 -15.14 0.48 7.77
N LEU A 145 -16.24 1.26 7.71
CA LEU A 145 -16.43 2.25 6.66
C LEU A 145 -15.30 3.31 6.67
N ASP A 146 -14.89 3.75 7.87
CA ASP A 146 -13.77 4.68 8.02
C ASP A 146 -12.45 4.03 7.60
N THR A 147 -12.25 2.73 7.90
CA THR A 147 -11.09 1.97 7.41
C THR A 147 -11.03 1.95 5.89
N VAL A 148 -12.15 1.72 5.19
CA VAL A 148 -12.18 1.77 3.72
C VAL A 148 -11.81 3.17 3.19
N GLY A 149 -12.32 4.22 3.81
CA GLY A 149 -11.96 5.60 3.48
C GLY A 149 -10.48 5.91 3.71
N TRP A 150 -9.92 5.40 4.81
CA TRP A 150 -8.50 5.54 5.14
C TRP A 150 -7.62 4.80 4.12
N VAL A 151 -7.96 3.55 3.75
CA VAL A 151 -7.24 2.79 2.72
C VAL A 151 -7.18 3.57 1.41
N ASN A 152 -8.29 4.13 0.97
CA ASN A 152 -8.33 4.94 -0.25
C ASN A 152 -7.38 6.15 -0.16
N SER A 153 -7.34 6.81 0.99
CA SER A 153 -6.49 7.99 1.21
C SER A 153 -5.00 7.63 1.21
N GLU A 154 -4.62 6.57 1.94
CA GLU A 154 -3.24 6.09 2.00
C GLU A 154 -2.76 5.56 0.64
N LEU A 155 -3.61 4.80 -0.05
CA LEU A 155 -3.27 4.28 -1.37
C LEU A 155 -3.07 5.42 -2.37
N MET A 156 -3.96 6.42 -2.41
CA MET A 156 -3.83 7.58 -3.29
C MET A 156 -2.52 8.33 -3.03
N LYS A 157 -2.16 8.54 -1.75
CA LYS A 157 -0.89 9.16 -1.36
C LYS A 157 0.29 8.37 -1.93
N ASN A 158 0.37 7.07 -1.67
CA ASN A 158 1.48 6.25 -2.14
C ASN A 158 1.53 6.13 -3.67
N VAL A 159 0.39 6.04 -4.35
CA VAL A 159 0.32 6.02 -5.82
C VAL A 159 0.83 7.33 -6.42
N ALA A 160 0.48 8.47 -5.82
CA ALA A 160 0.99 9.78 -6.25
C ALA A 160 2.51 9.90 -6.05
N GLU A 161 3.04 9.40 -4.93
CA GLU A 161 4.49 9.35 -4.66
C GLU A 161 5.23 8.48 -5.69
N ILE A 162 4.71 7.28 -5.99
CA ILE A 162 5.24 6.40 -7.04
C ILE A 162 5.24 7.12 -8.40
N GLY A 163 4.13 7.78 -8.74
CA GLY A 163 4.02 8.55 -9.97
C GLY A 163 5.05 9.67 -10.06
N GLN A 164 5.24 10.42 -8.96
CA GLN A 164 6.22 11.50 -8.88
C GLN A 164 7.65 10.98 -9.04
N LEU A 165 8.01 9.90 -8.35
CA LEU A 165 9.34 9.30 -8.45
C LEU A 165 9.63 8.78 -9.86
N ARG A 166 8.65 8.14 -10.51
CA ARG A 166 8.77 7.70 -11.92
C ARG A 166 9.04 8.86 -12.85
N LEU A 167 8.33 9.99 -12.70
CA LEU A 167 8.54 11.19 -13.53
C LEU A 167 9.90 11.82 -13.26
N LEU A 168 10.34 11.93 -12.03
CA LEU A 168 11.67 12.43 -11.66
C LEU A 168 12.77 11.55 -12.26
N ARG A 169 12.62 10.23 -12.16
CA ARG A 169 13.56 9.29 -12.75
C ARG A 169 13.66 9.45 -14.27
N ALA A 170 12.52 9.57 -14.96
CA ALA A 170 12.49 9.79 -16.40
C ALA A 170 13.19 11.11 -16.80
N ALA A 171 13.00 12.17 -16.01
CA ALA A 171 13.63 13.47 -16.26
C ALA A 171 15.14 13.51 -15.92
N SER A 172 15.66 12.54 -15.18
CA SER A 172 17.08 12.44 -14.79
C SER A 172 17.93 11.63 -15.77
N ARG A 173 17.34 11.04 -16.80
CA ARG A 173 18.00 10.29 -17.89
C ARG A 173 18.40 11.21 -19.02
#